data_ca9434e2d4329350bd722f8149f9f95d
#
_entry.id   ca9434e2d4329350bd722f8149f9f95d
#
_cell.length_a   1.000
_cell.length_b   1.000
_cell.length_c   1.000
_cell.angle_alpha   90.00
_cell.angle_beta   90.00
_cell.angle_gamma   90.00
#
_symmetry.space_group_name_H-M   'P 1'
#
loop_
_entity.id
_entity.type
_entity.pdbx_description
1 polymer ?
#
loop_
_entity_poly.entity_id
_entity_poly.type
_entity_poly.pdbx_seq_one_letter_code
_entity_poly.pdbx_strand_id
1 'polypeptide(L)'
;KYIAEGVDFRCGYKGSTDVSSIKYFAESNGVKYDFVEPVYYHIAAGEDERISSSYIRSMVLKHFLSTAQELLERPYSVQLEFESGVENKSGGMSFLKSRINQVLPPCGVYYCIVFQKEVRVEITEQEIIIEPAESSNLFDMANLKSEKVFVIEFQ
;
A
#
# COMPACT_ATOMS: atom_id res chain seq x y z
N LYS A 1 22.17 17.80 -7.99
CA LYS A 1 21.35 16.61 -8.31
C LYS A 1 21.86 15.45 -7.46
N TYR A 2 20.97 14.50 -7.13
CA TYR A 2 21.26 13.39 -6.22
C TYR A 2 20.53 12.12 -6.70
N ILE A 3 21.16 10.96 -6.57
CA ILE A 3 20.61 9.64 -6.86
C ILE A 3 20.72 8.82 -5.57
N ALA A 4 19.62 8.18 -5.15
CA ALA A 4 19.60 7.21 -4.05
C ALA A 4 18.89 5.94 -4.52
N GLU A 5 19.57 4.81 -4.40
CA GLU A 5 19.05 3.50 -4.86
C GLU A 5 19.54 2.38 -3.94
N GLY A 6 18.91 1.23 -4.01
CA GLY A 6 19.41 0.03 -3.34
C GLY A 6 20.69 -0.51 -3.99
N VAL A 7 21.56 -1.15 -3.22
CA VAL A 7 22.81 -1.76 -3.75
C VAL A 7 22.58 -2.84 -4.83
N ASP A 8 21.38 -3.37 -4.93
CA ASP A 8 20.97 -4.37 -5.93
C ASP A 8 20.12 -3.80 -7.07
N PHE A 9 20.02 -2.46 -7.14
CA PHE A 9 19.23 -1.80 -8.18
C PHE A 9 19.72 -2.14 -9.58
N ARG A 10 18.77 -2.41 -10.47
CA ARG A 10 19.00 -2.64 -11.89
C ARG A 10 17.93 -1.95 -12.72
N CYS A 11 18.34 -1.35 -13.82
CA CYS A 11 17.42 -0.72 -14.78
C CYS A 11 17.86 -0.98 -16.24
N GLY A 12 17.11 -0.40 -17.17
CA GLY A 12 17.37 -0.56 -18.59
C GLY A 12 16.89 -1.89 -19.16
N TYR A 13 17.15 -2.13 -20.44
CA TYR A 13 16.73 -3.34 -21.11
C TYR A 13 17.36 -4.58 -20.47
N LYS A 14 16.53 -5.52 -20.01
CA LYS A 14 16.91 -6.75 -19.27
C LYS A 14 17.79 -6.49 -18.04
N GLY A 15 17.70 -5.34 -17.40
CA GLY A 15 18.50 -5.00 -16.22
C GLY A 15 19.98 -4.79 -16.55
N SER A 16 20.30 -4.30 -17.74
CA SER A 16 21.67 -4.14 -18.21
C SER A 16 22.47 -3.05 -17.49
N THR A 17 21.78 -2.14 -16.83
CA THR A 17 22.41 -1.05 -16.03
C THR A 17 22.32 -1.43 -14.56
N ASP A 18 23.44 -1.59 -13.92
CA ASP A 18 23.61 -1.90 -12.51
C ASP A 18 24.12 -0.67 -11.71
N VAL A 19 24.29 -0.87 -10.40
CA VAL A 19 24.81 0.15 -9.47
C VAL A 19 26.18 0.69 -9.90
N SER A 20 27.06 -0.17 -10.43
CA SER A 20 28.40 0.24 -10.88
C SER A 20 28.31 1.19 -12.07
N SER A 21 27.42 0.91 -13.01
CA SER A 21 27.15 1.77 -14.17
C SER A 21 26.57 3.12 -13.74
N ILE A 22 25.66 3.12 -12.75
CA ILE A 22 25.06 4.36 -12.20
C ILE A 22 26.10 5.17 -11.47
N LYS A 23 26.97 4.54 -10.68
CA LYS A 23 28.08 5.20 -9.98
C LYS A 23 28.99 5.91 -10.98
N TYR A 24 29.43 5.20 -12.00
CA TYR A 24 30.29 5.78 -13.05
C TYR A 24 29.62 7.00 -13.73
N PHE A 25 28.34 6.86 -14.07
CA PHE A 25 27.56 7.95 -14.67
C PHE A 25 27.47 9.17 -13.73
N ALA A 26 27.17 8.94 -12.45
CA ALA A 26 27.02 9.97 -11.44
C ALA A 26 28.34 10.74 -11.25
N GLU A 27 29.46 10.04 -11.09
CA GLU A 27 30.81 10.62 -10.97
C GLU A 27 31.18 11.47 -12.19
N SER A 28 30.93 10.93 -13.40
CA SER A 28 31.24 11.62 -14.66
C SER A 28 30.41 12.90 -14.88
N ASN A 29 29.23 13.01 -14.25
CA ASN A 29 28.32 14.14 -14.40
C ASN A 29 28.21 15.04 -13.16
N GLY A 30 29.02 14.83 -12.14
CA GLY A 30 28.98 15.60 -10.90
C GLY A 30 27.67 15.45 -10.12
N VAL A 31 27.03 14.30 -10.22
CA VAL A 31 25.82 13.95 -9.49
C VAL A 31 26.22 13.22 -8.21
N LYS A 32 25.69 13.65 -7.06
CA LYS A 32 25.87 12.93 -5.79
C LYS A 32 25.04 11.64 -5.81
N TYR A 33 25.55 10.59 -5.20
CA TYR A 33 24.86 9.30 -5.11
C TYR A 33 25.00 8.68 -3.73
N ASP A 34 24.04 7.83 -3.39
CA ASP A 34 24.07 6.98 -2.21
C ASP A 34 23.43 5.62 -2.55
N PHE A 35 24.02 4.54 -2.08
CA PHE A 35 23.54 3.19 -2.28
C PHE A 35 23.21 2.59 -0.92
N VAL A 36 21.91 2.29 -0.73
CA VAL A 36 21.37 1.86 0.54
C VAL A 36 21.38 0.33 0.64
N GLU A 37 21.93 -0.18 1.73
CA GLU A 37 21.91 -1.61 2.05
C GLU A 37 20.50 -2.07 2.36
N PRO A 38 20.15 -3.35 2.07
CA PRO A 38 18.85 -3.89 2.41
C PRO A 38 18.65 -3.96 3.92
N VAL A 39 17.43 -3.71 4.37
CA VAL A 39 17.01 -3.89 5.76
C VAL A 39 16.41 -5.28 5.92
N TYR A 40 16.68 -5.92 7.06
CA TYR A 40 16.20 -7.25 7.39
C TYR A 40 15.26 -7.20 8.59
N TYR A 41 14.25 -8.06 8.54
CA TYR A 41 13.31 -8.29 9.63
C TYR A 41 13.66 -9.59 10.33
N HIS A 42 13.84 -9.52 11.66
CA HIS A 42 14.16 -10.69 12.46
C HIS A 42 12.90 -11.50 12.77
N ILE A 43 12.84 -12.72 12.24
CA ILE A 43 11.77 -13.66 12.55
C ILE A 43 12.20 -14.49 13.78
N ALA A 44 11.27 -14.72 14.70
CA ALA A 44 11.54 -15.44 15.97
C ALA A 44 12.16 -16.85 15.82
N ALA A 45 12.17 -17.40 14.63
CA ALA A 45 12.81 -18.69 14.29
C ALA A 45 14.32 -18.58 13.97
N GLY A 46 14.93 -17.39 14.04
CA GLY A 46 16.37 -17.18 13.80
C GLY A 46 16.76 -17.02 12.34
N GLU A 47 15.80 -16.86 11.45
CA GLU A 47 16.03 -16.49 10.05
C GLU A 47 15.69 -15.00 9.86
N ASP A 48 16.60 -14.28 9.19
CA ASP A 48 16.39 -12.91 8.82
C ASP A 48 15.73 -12.84 7.43
N GLU A 49 14.58 -12.20 7.34
CA GLU A 49 13.91 -12.00 6.06
C GLU A 49 14.15 -10.59 5.56
N ARG A 50 14.56 -10.44 4.31
CA ARG A 50 14.77 -9.14 3.69
C ARG A 50 13.46 -8.39 3.54
N ILE A 51 13.39 -7.17 4.07
CA ILE A 51 12.26 -6.27 3.84
C ILE A 51 12.23 -5.86 2.37
N SER A 52 11.17 -6.27 1.68
CA SER A 52 10.96 -5.96 0.26
C SER A 52 9.47 -5.76 -0.03
N SER A 53 9.17 -5.08 -1.12
CA SER A 53 7.78 -4.92 -1.55
C SER A 53 7.08 -6.25 -1.83
N SER A 54 7.82 -7.27 -2.27
CA SER A 54 7.28 -8.62 -2.46
C SER A 54 6.97 -9.30 -1.13
N TYR A 55 7.83 -9.16 -0.14
CA TYR A 55 7.61 -9.70 1.20
C TYR A 55 6.40 -9.03 1.86
N ILE A 56 6.34 -7.68 1.85
CA ILE A 56 5.21 -6.95 2.41
C ILE A 56 3.89 -7.35 1.74
N ARG A 57 3.85 -7.45 0.39
CA ARG A 57 2.66 -7.95 -0.31
C ARG A 57 2.26 -9.35 0.13
N SER A 58 3.23 -10.24 0.37
CA SER A 58 2.95 -11.59 0.86
C SER A 58 2.32 -11.57 2.25
N MET A 59 2.71 -10.64 3.12
CA MET A 59 2.11 -10.47 4.45
C MET A 59 0.66 -10.03 4.34
N VAL A 60 0.37 -9.04 3.47
CA VAL A 60 -1.00 -8.60 3.21
C VAL A 60 -1.87 -9.76 2.71
N LEU A 61 -1.40 -10.52 1.72
CA LEU A 61 -2.14 -11.66 1.13
C LEU A 61 -2.36 -12.81 2.13
N LYS A 62 -1.48 -12.96 3.11
CA LYS A 62 -1.60 -13.97 4.18
C LYS A 62 -2.37 -13.47 5.40
N HIS A 63 -2.97 -12.29 5.34
CA HIS A 63 -3.72 -11.68 6.44
C HIS A 63 -2.85 -11.23 7.64
N PHE A 64 -1.54 -11.05 7.44
CA PHE A 64 -0.63 -10.54 8.47
C PHE A 64 -0.49 -9.01 8.35
N LEU A 65 -1.61 -8.28 8.52
CA LEU A 65 -1.65 -6.83 8.37
C LEU A 65 -0.81 -6.10 9.42
N SER A 66 -0.78 -6.58 10.65
CA SER A 66 0.07 -6.03 11.71
C SER A 66 1.55 -6.10 11.35
N THR A 67 2.01 -7.24 10.82
CA THR A 67 3.38 -7.38 10.34
C THR A 67 3.65 -6.46 9.14
N ALA A 68 2.71 -6.39 8.19
CA ALA A 68 2.86 -5.47 7.05
C ALA A 68 2.97 -4.00 7.50
N GLN A 69 2.18 -3.60 8.52
CA GLN A 69 2.23 -2.27 9.12
C GLN A 69 3.56 -2.01 9.82
N GLU A 70 4.06 -2.96 10.61
CA GLU A 70 5.37 -2.87 11.26
C GLU A 70 6.48 -2.67 10.23
N LEU A 71 6.51 -3.48 9.16
CA LEU A 71 7.49 -3.38 8.08
C LEU A 71 7.39 -2.08 7.27
N LEU A 72 6.22 -1.49 7.18
CA LEU A 72 5.97 -0.22 6.49
C LEU A 72 6.16 1.00 7.39
N GLU A 73 6.24 0.81 8.72
CA GLU A 73 6.22 1.88 9.74
C GLU A 73 4.98 2.80 9.62
N ARG A 74 3.91 2.30 9.04
CA ARG A 74 2.62 3.00 8.85
C ARG A 74 1.50 1.99 8.59
N PRO A 75 0.22 2.36 8.77
CA PRO A 75 -0.91 1.51 8.41
C PRO A 75 -0.85 1.08 6.94
N TYR A 76 -1.20 -0.18 6.67
CA TYR A 76 -1.41 -0.60 5.29
C TYR A 76 -2.60 0.13 4.72
N SER A 77 -2.46 0.71 3.54
CA SER A 77 -3.49 1.56 2.98
C SER A 77 -3.75 1.25 1.50
N VAL A 78 -5.01 1.37 1.11
CA VAL A 78 -5.50 1.21 -0.25
C VAL A 78 -6.13 2.51 -0.72
N GLN A 79 -5.73 2.96 -1.89
CA GLN A 79 -6.23 4.15 -2.53
C GLN A 79 -7.38 3.81 -3.48
N LEU A 80 -8.49 4.53 -3.37
CA LEU A 80 -9.66 4.37 -4.20
C LEU A 80 -10.00 5.69 -4.90
N GLU A 81 -10.46 5.58 -6.15
CA GLU A 81 -11.01 6.71 -6.90
C GLU A 81 -12.51 6.81 -6.64
N PHE A 82 -12.96 7.95 -6.15
CA PHE A 82 -14.36 8.15 -5.79
C PHE A 82 -15.31 7.87 -6.97
N GLU A 83 -14.95 8.34 -8.16
CA GLU A 83 -15.75 8.18 -9.39
C GLU A 83 -15.92 6.70 -9.81
N SER A 84 -15.07 5.80 -9.30
CA SER A 84 -15.16 4.36 -9.56
C SER A 84 -16.12 3.63 -8.64
N GLY A 85 -16.62 4.28 -7.59
CA GLY A 85 -17.52 3.72 -6.60
C GLY A 85 -18.99 3.85 -6.98
N VAL A 86 -19.81 2.94 -6.46
CA VAL A 86 -21.27 2.94 -6.59
C VAL A 86 -21.88 3.02 -5.20
N GLU A 87 -22.76 3.98 -4.99
CA GLU A 87 -23.49 4.13 -3.73
C GLU A 87 -24.43 2.94 -3.53
N ASN A 88 -24.37 2.31 -2.36
CA ASN A 88 -25.23 1.18 -2.02
C ASN A 88 -26.48 1.63 -1.23
N LYS A 89 -27.44 0.71 -1.05
CA LYS A 89 -28.71 1.02 -0.37
C LYS A 89 -28.58 1.32 1.12
N SER A 90 -27.47 0.96 1.74
CA SER A 90 -27.15 1.23 3.15
C SER A 90 -26.47 2.58 3.38
N GLY A 91 -26.26 3.37 2.32
CA GLY A 91 -25.55 4.67 2.39
C GLY A 91 -24.03 4.51 2.40
N GLY A 92 -23.51 3.33 2.13
CA GLY A 92 -22.11 3.05 1.91
C GLY A 92 -21.73 3.11 0.43
N MET A 93 -20.50 2.70 0.09
CA MET A 93 -20.01 2.63 -1.28
C MET A 93 -19.39 1.29 -1.59
N SER A 94 -19.59 0.82 -2.83
CA SER A 94 -18.96 -0.38 -3.39
C SER A 94 -18.00 -0.04 -4.51
N PHE A 95 -16.86 -0.73 -4.56
CA PHE A 95 -15.80 -0.56 -5.55
C PHE A 95 -15.41 -1.90 -6.14
N LEU A 96 -15.38 -2.02 -7.46
CA LEU A 96 -14.95 -3.25 -8.13
C LEU A 96 -13.46 -3.51 -7.90
N LYS A 97 -13.10 -4.68 -7.41
CA LYS A 97 -11.69 -5.09 -7.20
C LYS A 97 -10.86 -5.03 -8.47
N SER A 98 -11.47 -5.29 -9.63
CA SER A 98 -10.78 -5.24 -10.94
C SER A 98 -10.26 -3.85 -11.32
N ARG A 99 -10.70 -2.79 -10.63
CA ARG A 99 -10.23 -1.41 -10.83
C ARG A 99 -9.16 -0.99 -9.84
N ILE A 100 -8.81 -1.86 -8.90
CA ILE A 100 -7.85 -1.57 -7.84
C ILE A 100 -6.52 -2.22 -8.18
N ASN A 101 -5.48 -1.42 -8.36
CA ASN A 101 -4.15 -1.90 -8.74
C ASN A 101 -3.30 -2.35 -7.54
N GLN A 102 -3.71 -2.00 -6.32
CA GLN A 102 -2.98 -2.39 -5.11
C GLN A 102 -3.38 -3.78 -4.65
N VAL A 103 -2.47 -4.44 -3.94
CA VAL A 103 -2.76 -5.73 -3.30
C VAL A 103 -3.81 -5.51 -2.22
N LEU A 104 -4.82 -6.37 -2.20
CA LEU A 104 -5.88 -6.34 -1.21
C LEU A 104 -5.68 -7.47 -0.18
N PRO A 105 -6.04 -7.24 1.07
CA PRO A 105 -6.18 -8.33 2.03
C PRO A 105 -7.19 -9.39 1.54
N PRO A 106 -7.17 -10.61 2.07
CA PRO A 106 -8.14 -11.65 1.73
C PRO A 106 -9.59 -11.20 1.97
N CYS A 107 -10.55 -11.93 1.38
CA CYS A 107 -11.96 -11.69 1.63
C CYS A 107 -12.25 -11.77 3.13
N GLY A 108 -13.01 -10.81 3.64
CA GLY A 108 -13.32 -10.69 5.06
C GLY A 108 -13.83 -9.29 5.43
N VAL A 109 -14.06 -9.10 6.71
CA VAL A 109 -14.51 -7.83 7.28
C VAL A 109 -13.36 -7.20 8.05
N TYR A 110 -13.12 -5.93 7.79
CA TYR A 110 -12.04 -5.13 8.38
C TYR A 110 -12.61 -3.85 8.97
N TYR A 111 -12.03 -3.39 10.05
CA TYR A 111 -12.26 -2.05 10.57
C TYR A 111 -11.12 -1.16 10.09
N CYS A 112 -11.47 -0.07 9.44
CA CYS A 112 -10.52 0.80 8.75
C CYS A 112 -10.78 2.25 9.11
N ILE A 113 -9.82 3.10 8.79
CA ILE A 113 -9.97 4.56 8.91
C ILE A 113 -10.08 5.16 7.50
N VAL A 114 -11.09 6.01 7.31
CA VAL A 114 -11.26 6.87 6.13
C VAL A 114 -11.57 8.28 6.61
N PHE A 115 -10.78 9.28 6.21
CA PHE A 115 -10.91 10.66 6.68
C PHE A 115 -11.00 10.80 8.21
N GLN A 116 -10.13 10.06 8.91
CA GLN A 116 -10.08 10.02 10.39
C GLN A 116 -11.35 9.47 11.07
N LYS A 117 -12.22 8.77 10.33
CA LYS A 117 -13.42 8.13 10.85
C LYS A 117 -13.32 6.61 10.67
N GLU A 118 -13.81 5.89 11.66
CA GLU A 118 -13.91 4.43 11.58
C GLU A 118 -15.01 4.03 10.59
N VAL A 119 -14.67 3.07 9.75
CA VAL A 119 -15.57 2.48 8.77
C VAL A 119 -15.44 0.95 8.81
N ARG A 120 -16.52 0.26 8.49
CA ARG A 120 -16.52 -1.16 8.20
C ARG A 120 -16.22 -1.36 6.72
N VAL A 121 -15.22 -2.17 6.42
CA VAL A 121 -14.85 -2.52 5.05
C VAL A 121 -15.03 -4.03 4.88
N GLU A 122 -15.84 -4.43 3.94
CA GLU A 122 -16.00 -5.82 3.55
C GLU A 122 -15.35 -6.05 2.21
N ILE A 123 -14.39 -6.97 2.16
CA ILE A 123 -13.73 -7.41 0.93
C ILE A 123 -14.35 -8.72 0.51
N THR A 124 -15.04 -8.73 -0.61
CA THR A 124 -15.63 -9.91 -1.25
C THR A 124 -14.76 -10.42 -2.39
N GLU A 125 -15.20 -11.42 -3.12
CA GLU A 125 -14.49 -11.88 -4.33
C GLU A 125 -14.43 -10.82 -5.44
N GLN A 126 -15.44 -9.96 -5.53
CA GLN A 126 -15.59 -9.02 -6.64
C GLN A 126 -15.45 -7.55 -6.23
N GLU A 127 -15.79 -7.20 -5.00
CA GLU A 127 -15.96 -5.82 -4.56
C GLU A 127 -15.32 -5.55 -3.21
N ILE A 128 -15.01 -4.27 -2.96
CA ILE A 128 -14.80 -3.69 -1.64
C ILE A 128 -16.05 -2.88 -1.31
N ILE A 129 -16.67 -3.17 -0.17
CA ILE A 129 -17.85 -2.48 0.33
C ILE A 129 -17.45 -1.70 1.57
N ILE A 130 -17.67 -0.38 1.57
CA ILE A 130 -17.37 0.51 2.67
C ILE A 130 -18.69 0.97 3.28
N GLU A 131 -18.84 0.78 4.57
CA GLU A 131 -20.03 1.19 5.32
C GLU A 131 -19.62 1.97 6.58
N PRO A 132 -20.44 2.92 7.05
CA PRO A 132 -20.21 3.54 8.35
C PRO A 132 -20.13 2.47 9.44
N ALA A 133 -19.18 2.61 10.38
CA ALA A 133 -19.18 1.78 11.57
C ALA A 133 -20.42 2.09 12.43
N GLU A 134 -20.97 1.09 13.12
CA GLU A 134 -22.21 1.25 13.93
C GLU A 134 -22.14 2.38 14.95
N SER A 135 -20.94 2.72 15.43
CA SER A 135 -20.69 3.79 16.39
C SER A 135 -20.56 5.19 15.78
N SER A 136 -20.44 5.30 14.44
CA SER A 136 -20.25 6.58 13.76
C SER A 136 -21.52 6.98 13.00
N ASN A 137 -22.38 7.77 13.62
CA ASN A 137 -23.61 8.30 13.00
C ASN A 137 -23.38 9.28 11.82
N LEU A 138 -22.15 9.42 11.32
CA LEU A 138 -21.81 10.45 10.34
C LEU A 138 -20.66 10.04 9.41
N PHE A 139 -20.84 8.98 8.66
CA PHE A 139 -20.08 8.84 7.42
C PHE A 139 -20.71 9.79 6.39
N ASP A 140 -20.28 11.04 6.43
CA ASP A 140 -20.78 12.05 5.51
C ASP A 140 -20.18 11.81 4.11
N MET A 141 -20.91 11.05 3.31
CA MET A 141 -20.57 10.78 1.92
C MET A 141 -20.43 12.08 1.10
N ALA A 142 -20.97 13.20 1.58
CA ALA A 142 -20.78 14.50 0.94
C ALA A 142 -19.32 14.96 1.00
N ASN A 143 -18.59 14.62 2.05
CA ASN A 143 -17.14 14.90 2.15
C ASN A 143 -16.32 14.05 1.18
N LEU A 144 -16.74 12.82 0.91
CA LEU A 144 -16.09 11.96 -0.08
C LEU A 144 -16.27 12.49 -1.51
N LYS A 145 -17.43 13.10 -1.81
CA LYS A 145 -17.74 13.61 -3.16
C LYS A 145 -16.88 14.80 -3.59
N SER A 146 -16.22 15.48 -2.66
CA SER A 146 -15.29 16.57 -2.96
C SER A 146 -13.88 16.10 -3.35
N GLU A 147 -13.52 14.87 -2.98
CA GLU A 147 -12.20 14.30 -3.20
C GLU A 147 -12.24 13.33 -4.39
N LYS A 148 -11.34 13.50 -5.35
CA LYS A 148 -11.24 12.55 -6.48
C LYS A 148 -10.72 11.19 -6.03
N VAL A 149 -9.87 11.20 -5.03
CA VAL A 149 -9.17 10.03 -4.52
C VAL A 149 -9.18 10.06 -3.00
N PHE A 150 -9.38 8.93 -2.36
CA PHE A 150 -9.27 8.78 -0.92
C PHE A 150 -8.55 7.49 -0.54
N VAL A 151 -8.20 7.36 0.73
CA VAL A 151 -7.40 6.26 1.26
C VAL A 151 -8.18 5.53 2.33
N ILE A 152 -8.16 4.19 2.28
CA ILE A 152 -8.59 3.30 3.34
C ILE A 152 -7.35 2.85 4.09
N GLU A 153 -7.27 3.12 5.39
CA GLU A 153 -6.20 2.65 6.27
C GLU A 153 -6.70 1.47 7.11
N PHE A 154 -6.08 0.32 6.94
CA PHE A 154 -6.39 -0.90 7.71
C PHE A 154 -5.77 -0.79 9.11
N GLN A 155 -6.56 -1.15 10.14
CA GLN A 155 -6.13 -1.13 11.55
C GLN A 155 -5.63 -2.50 12.01
#